data_2862147d2b37521f15bc565638bf9488
#
_entry.id   2862147d2b37521f15bc565638bf9488
#
_cell.length_a   1.000
_cell.length_b   1.000
_cell.length_c   1.000
_cell.angle_alpha   90.00
_cell.angle_beta   90.00
_cell.angle_gamma   90.00
#
_symmetry.space_group_name_H-M   'P 1'
#
loop_
_entity.id
_entity.type
_entity.pdbx_description
1 polymer ?
#
loop_
_entity_poly.entity_id
_entity_poly.type
_entity_poly.pdbx_seq_one_letter_code
_entity_poly.pdbx_strand_id
1 'polypeptide(L)'
;MPYDASWTMAAMVAQTSGIPLKTVFNQDDVSTYEAGTTLPGAYSLGDILKKEGYRQYIMVGSDLTFGGRRIYFKNHGDYTVCDYYTGIEDGIIDEDYYVFWGYEDEKLFDYAKKELKEISKSDEPFNFTMLTVDTHFPDGYRDTSCKDIYDDPYLTAIDCSSEKLGEFISWIKKQDFYEN
;
A
#
# COMPACT_ATOMS: atom_id res chain seq x y z
N MET A 1 -1.28 6.09 17.85
CA MET A 1 -2.21 5.98 16.72
C MET A 1 -3.12 7.20 16.76
N PRO A 2 -3.35 7.91 15.67
CA PRO A 2 -4.30 9.01 15.64
C PRO A 2 -5.71 8.54 16.05
N TYR A 3 -6.51 9.45 16.60
CA TYR A 3 -7.89 9.15 16.98
C TYR A 3 -8.70 8.68 15.76
N ASP A 4 -9.54 7.66 15.91
CA ASP A 4 -10.32 7.01 14.85
C ASP A 4 -9.52 6.47 13.63
N ALA A 5 -8.22 6.20 13.78
CA ALA A 5 -7.37 5.63 12.74
C ALA A 5 -7.12 4.11 12.95
N SER A 6 -8.11 3.39 13.48
CA SER A 6 -7.99 1.95 13.82
C SER A 6 -8.21 1.01 12.62
N TRP A 7 -8.56 1.54 11.46
CA TRP A 7 -8.74 0.78 10.22
C TRP A 7 -7.95 1.41 9.07
N THR A 8 -7.63 0.62 8.06
CA THR A 8 -6.64 0.95 7.03
C THR A 8 -6.85 2.32 6.37
N MET A 9 -8.07 2.58 5.86
CA MET A 9 -8.34 3.85 5.17
C MET A 9 -8.21 5.05 6.10
N ALA A 10 -8.71 4.95 7.33
CA ALA A 10 -8.57 6.03 8.31
C ALA A 10 -7.11 6.28 8.69
N ALA A 11 -6.31 5.23 8.81
CA ALA A 11 -4.88 5.36 9.04
C ALA A 11 -4.17 6.04 7.87
N MET A 12 -4.47 5.67 6.63
CA MET A 12 -3.91 6.29 5.43
C MET A 12 -4.26 7.78 5.35
N VAL A 13 -5.53 8.14 5.56
CA VAL A 13 -5.97 9.56 5.58
C VAL A 13 -5.26 10.32 6.70
N ALA A 14 -5.21 9.77 7.91
CA ALA A 14 -4.57 10.42 9.04
C ALA A 14 -3.06 10.64 8.80
N GLN A 15 -2.36 9.69 8.18
CA GLN A 15 -0.95 9.83 7.85
C GLN A 15 -0.68 10.83 6.74
N THR A 16 -1.53 10.88 5.73
CA THR A 16 -1.28 11.71 4.54
C THR A 16 -1.89 13.10 4.61
N SER A 17 -2.97 13.29 5.38
CA SER A 17 -3.67 14.59 5.50
C SER A 17 -3.61 15.19 6.90
N GLY A 18 -3.16 14.44 7.91
CA GLY A 18 -3.09 14.92 9.30
C GLY A 18 -4.45 15.07 9.99
N ILE A 19 -5.54 14.58 9.38
CA ILE A 19 -6.90 14.67 9.90
C ILE A 19 -7.49 13.29 10.20
N PRO A 20 -8.34 13.13 11.22
CA PRO A 20 -9.05 11.89 11.45
C PRO A 20 -10.13 11.68 10.38
N LEU A 21 -10.22 10.48 9.83
CA LEU A 21 -11.33 10.10 8.96
C LEU A 21 -12.54 9.71 9.82
N LYS A 22 -13.43 10.65 10.06
CA LYS A 22 -14.68 10.39 10.72
C LYS A 22 -15.73 10.08 9.66
N THR A 23 -16.00 8.80 9.43
CA THR A 23 -17.06 8.39 8.50
C THR A 23 -18.42 8.54 9.18
N VAL A 24 -19.32 9.23 8.51
CA VAL A 24 -20.77 9.26 8.84
C VAL A 24 -21.45 8.02 8.26
N PHE A 25 -20.71 7.18 7.54
CA PHE A 25 -21.21 6.06 6.74
C PHE A 25 -20.81 4.72 7.38
N ASN A 26 -21.68 3.73 7.26
CA ASN A 26 -21.37 2.36 7.62
C ASN A 26 -20.19 1.87 6.75
N GLN A 27 -19.28 1.09 7.35
CA GLN A 27 -18.13 0.48 6.66
C GLN A 27 -18.52 -0.35 5.43
N ASP A 28 -19.80 -0.78 5.35
CA ASP A 28 -20.33 -1.61 4.28
C ASP A 28 -20.84 -0.80 3.06
N ASP A 29 -20.92 0.52 3.15
CA ASP A 29 -21.39 1.36 2.05
C ASP A 29 -20.24 1.86 1.18
N VAL A 30 -19.64 0.92 0.47
CA VAL A 30 -18.55 1.17 -0.51
C VAL A 30 -19.04 2.06 -1.66
N SER A 31 -20.34 2.03 -1.98
CA SER A 31 -20.94 2.78 -3.08
C SER A 31 -20.81 4.30 -2.93
N THR A 32 -20.71 4.79 -1.71
CA THR A 32 -20.52 6.23 -1.43
C THR A 32 -19.13 6.72 -1.82
N TYR A 33 -18.14 5.83 -1.85
CA TYR A 33 -16.77 6.12 -2.27
C TYR A 33 -16.59 6.07 -3.79
N GLU A 34 -17.51 5.46 -4.52
CA GLU A 34 -17.50 5.40 -5.99
C GLU A 34 -18.01 6.69 -6.63
N ALA A 35 -18.64 7.59 -5.88
CA ALA A 35 -19.28 8.80 -6.37
C ALA A 35 -18.32 9.96 -6.72
N GLY A 36 -17.02 9.71 -6.87
CA GLY A 36 -16.13 10.60 -7.61
C GLY A 36 -15.20 11.51 -6.79
N THR A 37 -15.47 11.87 -5.55
CA THR A 37 -14.57 12.72 -4.73
C THR A 37 -14.57 12.33 -3.27
N THR A 38 -13.40 12.03 -2.72
CA THR A 38 -13.22 11.73 -1.30
C THR A 38 -12.51 12.90 -0.63
N LEU A 39 -13.11 13.46 0.42
CA LEU A 39 -12.53 14.54 1.24
C LEU A 39 -12.07 15.78 0.43
N PRO A 40 -12.91 16.38 -0.44
CA PRO A 40 -12.48 17.44 -1.37
C PRO A 40 -11.94 18.70 -0.70
N GLY A 41 -12.17 18.86 0.60
CA GLY A 41 -11.63 19.98 1.39
C GLY A 41 -10.32 19.66 2.13
N ALA A 42 -9.85 18.42 2.07
CA ALA A 42 -8.57 18.05 2.69
C ALA A 42 -7.40 18.36 1.74
N TYR A 43 -6.26 18.73 2.32
CA TYR A 43 -5.02 18.92 1.60
C TYR A 43 -3.99 17.92 2.09
N SER A 44 -3.58 17.02 1.24
CA SER A 44 -2.76 15.88 1.60
C SER A 44 -1.28 16.06 1.26
N LEU A 45 -0.44 15.18 1.79
CA LEU A 45 0.96 15.05 1.36
C LEU A 45 1.05 14.83 -0.16
N GLY A 46 0.13 14.02 -0.72
CA GLY A 46 0.06 13.78 -2.16
C GLY A 46 -0.19 15.05 -2.98
N ASP A 47 -1.07 15.94 -2.50
CA ASP A 47 -1.32 17.22 -3.16
C ASP A 47 -0.09 18.15 -3.11
N ILE A 48 0.64 18.13 -1.98
CA ILE A 48 1.88 18.88 -1.83
C ILE A 48 2.94 18.36 -2.80
N LEU A 49 3.19 17.06 -2.79
CA LEU A 49 4.23 16.44 -3.60
C LEU A 49 3.94 16.57 -5.10
N LYS A 50 2.66 16.43 -5.51
CA LYS A 50 2.26 16.67 -6.90
C LYS A 50 2.59 18.10 -7.34
N LYS A 51 2.32 19.09 -6.50
CA LYS A 51 2.62 20.49 -6.78
C LYS A 51 4.13 20.75 -6.91
N GLU A 52 4.93 20.01 -6.16
CA GLU A 52 6.40 20.07 -6.23
C GLU A 52 6.99 19.18 -7.37
N GLY A 53 6.15 18.63 -8.24
CA GLY A 53 6.59 17.88 -9.41
C GLY A 53 6.95 16.41 -9.16
N TYR A 54 6.57 15.86 -8.01
CA TYR A 54 6.78 14.43 -7.74
C TYR A 54 5.80 13.55 -8.51
N ARG A 55 6.31 12.48 -9.14
CA ARG A 55 5.49 11.35 -9.60
C ARG A 55 5.11 10.51 -8.37
N GLN A 56 3.87 10.07 -8.32
CA GLN A 56 3.36 9.38 -7.14
C GLN A 56 2.80 8.01 -7.47
N TYR A 57 3.11 7.05 -6.63
CA TYR A 57 2.74 5.65 -6.79
C TYR A 57 2.16 5.12 -5.48
N ILE A 58 1.09 4.34 -5.59
CA ILE A 58 0.52 3.55 -4.50
C ILE A 58 0.49 2.08 -4.90
N MET A 59 1.15 1.24 -4.12
CA MET A 59 1.23 -0.20 -4.38
C MET A 59 0.63 -1.00 -3.23
N VAL A 60 -0.25 -1.94 -3.57
CA VAL A 60 -0.89 -2.86 -2.63
C VAL A 60 -1.08 -4.23 -3.27
N GLY A 61 -0.96 -5.32 -2.51
CA GLY A 61 -1.23 -6.68 -3.02
C GLY A 61 -2.71 -7.02 -3.20
N SER A 62 -3.62 -6.16 -2.73
CA SER A 62 -5.07 -6.33 -2.80
C SER A 62 -5.72 -5.37 -3.79
N ASP A 63 -7.04 -5.52 -3.99
CA ASP A 63 -7.83 -4.53 -4.74
C ASP A 63 -7.83 -3.17 -4.01
N LEU A 64 -7.31 -2.14 -4.67
CA LEU A 64 -7.23 -0.79 -4.11
C LEU A 64 -8.60 -0.09 -4.05
N THR A 65 -9.64 -0.59 -4.72
CA THR A 65 -10.99 0.01 -4.65
C THR A 65 -11.61 -0.16 -3.25
N PHE A 66 -11.23 -1.21 -2.55
CA PHE A 66 -11.76 -1.51 -1.22
C PHE A 66 -11.55 -0.33 -0.25
N GLY A 67 -12.64 0.07 0.42
CA GLY A 67 -12.64 1.17 1.39
C GLY A 67 -12.39 2.56 0.78
N GLY A 68 -12.52 2.71 -0.55
CA GLY A 68 -12.34 4.00 -1.23
C GLY A 68 -10.89 4.45 -1.40
N ARG A 69 -9.92 3.55 -1.18
CA ARG A 69 -8.48 3.88 -1.26
C ARG A 69 -8.10 4.43 -2.63
N ARG A 70 -8.52 3.77 -3.72
CA ARG A 70 -8.22 4.19 -5.10
C ARG A 70 -8.67 5.61 -5.36
N ILE A 71 -9.92 5.96 -4.99
CA ILE A 71 -10.48 7.30 -5.20
C ILE A 71 -9.72 8.34 -4.40
N TYR A 72 -9.39 8.04 -3.14
CA TYR A 72 -8.62 8.95 -2.30
C TYR A 72 -7.26 9.28 -2.92
N PHE A 73 -6.46 8.30 -3.25
CA PHE A 73 -5.12 8.53 -3.81
C PHE A 73 -5.15 9.14 -5.21
N LYS A 74 -6.18 8.85 -6.01
CA LYS A 74 -6.39 9.53 -7.29
C LYS A 74 -6.76 11.00 -7.12
N ASN A 75 -7.60 11.34 -6.15
CA ASN A 75 -8.03 12.72 -5.91
C ASN A 75 -6.96 13.55 -5.21
N HIS A 76 -6.19 12.95 -4.31
CA HIS A 76 -5.19 13.60 -3.47
C HIS A 76 -3.75 13.31 -3.91
N GLY A 77 -3.40 13.76 -5.12
CA GLY A 77 -2.05 13.64 -5.64
C GLY A 77 -1.93 12.87 -6.96
N ASP A 78 -3.05 12.30 -7.48
CA ASP A 78 -3.10 11.59 -8.76
C ASP A 78 -2.11 10.43 -8.86
N TYR A 79 -2.08 9.60 -7.83
CA TYR A 79 -1.18 8.45 -7.76
C TYR A 79 -1.40 7.47 -8.91
N THR A 80 -0.31 6.98 -9.47
CA THR A 80 -0.30 5.75 -10.27
C THR A 80 -0.59 4.57 -9.36
N VAL A 81 -1.51 3.71 -9.78
CA VAL A 81 -1.97 2.57 -8.98
C VAL A 81 -1.29 1.30 -9.44
N CYS A 82 -0.68 0.59 -8.51
CA CYS A 82 -0.15 -0.76 -8.65
C CYS A 82 -0.89 -1.64 -7.63
N ASP A 83 -1.90 -2.40 -8.08
CA ASP A 83 -2.71 -3.23 -7.19
C ASP A 83 -2.85 -4.67 -7.71
N TYR A 84 -3.78 -5.44 -7.17
CA TYR A 84 -4.00 -6.82 -7.57
C TYR A 84 -4.20 -6.97 -9.08
N TYR A 85 -5.00 -6.11 -9.69
CA TYR A 85 -5.31 -6.19 -11.11
C TYR A 85 -4.13 -5.79 -11.99
N THR A 86 -3.40 -4.75 -11.61
CA THR A 86 -2.16 -4.41 -12.32
C THR A 86 -1.09 -5.48 -12.16
N GLY A 87 -1.07 -6.19 -11.03
CA GLY A 87 -0.20 -7.35 -10.83
C GLY A 87 -0.46 -8.49 -11.84
N ILE A 88 -1.73 -8.71 -12.21
CA ILE A 88 -2.11 -9.64 -13.29
C ILE A 88 -1.68 -9.09 -14.66
N GLU A 89 -2.02 -7.84 -14.95
CA GLU A 89 -1.69 -7.18 -16.23
C GLU A 89 -0.19 -7.16 -16.52
N ASP A 90 0.63 -6.95 -15.49
CA ASP A 90 2.10 -6.90 -15.58
C ASP A 90 2.77 -8.28 -15.48
N GLY A 91 1.97 -9.35 -15.35
CA GLY A 91 2.46 -10.73 -15.28
C GLY A 91 3.27 -11.04 -14.00
N ILE A 92 2.97 -10.36 -12.92
CA ILE A 92 3.55 -10.62 -11.59
C ILE A 92 2.89 -11.83 -10.94
N ILE A 93 1.59 -11.99 -11.17
CA ILE A 93 0.76 -13.11 -10.73
C ILE A 93 -0.10 -13.62 -11.89
N ASP A 94 -0.46 -14.89 -11.85
CA ASP A 94 -1.41 -15.47 -12.78
C ASP A 94 -2.84 -14.97 -12.50
N GLU A 95 -3.72 -15.00 -13.49
CA GLU A 95 -5.09 -14.48 -13.43
C GLU A 95 -5.93 -15.13 -12.32
N ASP A 96 -5.67 -16.39 -12.01
CA ASP A 96 -6.34 -17.18 -10.97
C ASP A 96 -5.59 -17.19 -9.62
N TYR A 97 -4.46 -16.50 -9.53
CA TYR A 97 -3.68 -16.43 -8.30
C TYR A 97 -4.35 -15.49 -7.30
N TYR A 98 -4.81 -16.05 -6.20
CA TYR A 98 -5.39 -15.27 -5.10
C TYR A 98 -5.12 -15.96 -3.77
N VAL A 99 -4.39 -15.29 -2.89
CA VAL A 99 -4.16 -15.76 -1.52
C VAL A 99 -4.48 -14.63 -0.54
N PHE A 100 -5.10 -14.96 0.57
CA PHE A 100 -5.48 -14.02 1.62
C PHE A 100 -6.34 -12.85 1.10
N TRP A 101 -5.77 -11.68 0.81
CA TRP A 101 -6.47 -10.48 0.32
C TRP A 101 -6.10 -10.10 -1.13
N GLY A 102 -5.40 -10.95 -1.83
CA GLY A 102 -4.89 -10.71 -3.18
C GLY A 102 -3.63 -11.51 -3.40
N TYR A 103 -2.44 -10.90 -3.33
CA TYR A 103 -1.16 -11.59 -3.26
C TYR A 103 -0.35 -11.13 -2.04
N GLU A 104 0.48 -12.03 -1.53
CA GLU A 104 1.26 -11.89 -0.30
C GLU A 104 2.39 -10.86 -0.41
N ASP A 105 2.92 -10.45 0.75
CA ASP A 105 3.94 -9.40 0.86
C ASP A 105 5.25 -9.77 0.15
N GLU A 106 5.62 -11.06 0.03
CA GLU A 106 6.80 -11.48 -0.71
C GLU A 106 6.72 -11.05 -2.19
N LYS A 107 5.61 -11.35 -2.86
CA LYS A 107 5.36 -10.90 -4.24
C LYS A 107 5.24 -9.39 -4.34
N LEU A 108 4.63 -8.75 -3.33
CA LEU A 108 4.51 -7.30 -3.26
C LEU A 108 5.90 -6.64 -3.24
N PHE A 109 6.83 -7.12 -2.42
CA PHE A 109 8.18 -6.59 -2.36
C PHE A 109 8.96 -6.83 -3.66
N ASP A 110 8.79 -7.98 -4.30
CA ASP A 110 9.45 -8.28 -5.57
C ASP A 110 8.91 -7.40 -6.71
N TYR A 111 7.61 -7.18 -6.74
CA TYR A 111 7.00 -6.24 -7.67
C TYR A 111 7.47 -4.81 -7.40
N ALA A 112 7.50 -4.39 -6.14
CA ALA A 112 8.00 -3.07 -5.76
C ALA A 112 9.48 -2.86 -6.20
N LYS A 113 10.34 -3.87 -6.05
CA LYS A 113 11.73 -3.80 -6.54
C LYS A 113 11.80 -3.62 -8.06
N LYS A 114 10.93 -4.30 -8.82
CA LYS A 114 10.84 -4.15 -10.27
C LYS A 114 10.40 -2.74 -10.64
N GLU A 115 9.30 -2.26 -10.05
CA GLU A 115 8.77 -0.93 -10.33
C GLU A 115 9.73 0.19 -9.93
N LEU A 116 10.35 0.12 -8.75
CA LEU A 116 11.32 1.13 -8.30
C LEU A 116 12.53 1.23 -9.24
N LYS A 117 13.00 0.12 -9.80
CA LYS A 117 14.06 0.14 -10.82
C LYS A 117 13.63 0.82 -12.11
N GLU A 118 12.37 0.70 -12.51
CA GLU A 118 11.85 1.37 -13.71
C GLU A 118 11.60 2.85 -13.45
N ILE A 119 10.96 3.17 -12.33
CA ILE A 119 10.64 4.54 -11.91
C ILE A 119 11.91 5.38 -11.77
N SER A 120 12.96 4.81 -11.17
CA SER A 120 14.23 5.50 -10.90
C SER A 120 15.11 5.77 -12.13
N LYS A 121 14.73 5.27 -13.32
CA LYS A 121 15.43 5.62 -14.57
C LYS A 121 15.19 7.06 -15.02
N SER A 122 14.17 7.71 -14.51
CA SER A 122 13.87 9.11 -14.77
C SER A 122 14.50 10.01 -13.69
N ASP A 123 14.95 11.19 -14.09
CA ASP A 123 15.46 12.22 -13.17
C ASP A 123 14.36 12.94 -12.37
N GLU A 124 13.09 12.62 -12.62
CA GLU A 124 11.99 13.23 -11.88
C GLU A 124 11.87 12.62 -10.49
N PRO A 125 11.69 13.43 -9.44
CA PRO A 125 11.50 12.92 -8.10
C PRO A 125 10.21 12.09 -8.00
N PHE A 126 10.20 11.10 -7.14
CA PHE A 126 9.04 10.24 -6.95
C PHE A 126 8.73 9.97 -5.47
N ASN A 127 7.45 9.71 -5.22
CA ASN A 127 6.94 9.21 -3.95
C ASN A 127 6.33 7.83 -4.19
N PHE A 128 6.83 6.83 -3.49
CA PHE A 128 6.35 5.46 -3.57
C PHE A 128 5.76 5.02 -2.25
N THR A 129 4.44 4.89 -2.21
CA THR A 129 3.68 4.46 -1.02
C THR A 129 3.31 2.99 -1.19
N MET A 130 3.55 2.17 -0.17
CA MET A 130 3.22 0.75 -0.21
C MET A 130 2.44 0.33 1.04
N LEU A 131 1.45 -0.53 0.85
CA LEU A 131 0.68 -1.14 1.94
C LEU A 131 0.86 -2.65 1.89
N THR A 132 1.44 -3.22 2.94
CA THR A 132 1.56 -4.66 3.17
C THR A 132 0.27 -5.25 3.74
N VAL A 133 0.06 -6.56 3.58
CA VAL A 133 -1.18 -7.22 3.97
C VAL A 133 -0.98 -8.44 4.88
N ASP A 134 0.19 -9.08 4.88
CA ASP A 134 0.42 -10.36 5.59
C ASP A 134 0.19 -10.26 7.10
N THR A 135 0.28 -9.07 7.69
CA THR A 135 -0.04 -8.82 9.10
C THR A 135 -1.49 -8.45 9.37
N HIS A 136 -2.42 -8.66 8.40
CA HIS A 136 -3.83 -8.32 8.59
C HIS A 136 -4.49 -9.24 9.63
N PHE A 137 -5.18 -8.62 10.60
CA PHE A 137 -5.92 -9.34 11.66
C PHE A 137 -7.04 -10.24 11.08
N PRO A 138 -7.39 -11.40 11.71
CA PRO A 138 -6.91 -11.84 13.03
C PRO A 138 -5.62 -12.68 13.03
N ASP A 139 -5.33 -13.45 11.96
CA ASP A 139 -4.29 -14.50 12.01
C ASP A 139 -3.08 -14.19 11.14
N GLY A 140 -3.19 -13.14 10.29
CA GLY A 140 -2.17 -12.84 9.29
C GLY A 140 -2.07 -13.93 8.21
N TYR A 141 -1.12 -13.73 7.30
CA TYR A 141 -0.76 -14.73 6.30
C TYR A 141 0.70 -15.14 6.47
N ARG A 142 0.97 -16.42 6.32
CA ARG A 142 2.31 -17.01 6.39
C ARG A 142 2.53 -17.83 5.13
N ASP A 143 3.46 -17.42 4.32
CA ASP A 143 3.92 -18.23 3.21
C ASP A 143 4.95 -19.28 3.67
N THR A 144 5.44 -20.08 2.73
CA THR A 144 6.35 -21.19 3.03
C THR A 144 7.75 -20.75 3.45
N SER A 145 8.10 -19.47 3.33
CA SER A 145 9.39 -18.91 3.76
C SER A 145 9.41 -18.57 5.25
N CYS A 146 8.23 -18.37 5.85
CA CYS A 146 8.10 -18.03 7.26
C CYS A 146 8.53 -19.19 8.19
N LYS A 147 9.32 -18.88 9.18
CA LYS A 147 9.76 -19.85 10.20
C LYS A 147 8.74 -19.89 11.34
N ASP A 148 8.20 -21.06 11.65
CA ASP A 148 7.29 -21.26 12.77
C ASP A 148 8.08 -21.22 14.11
N ILE A 149 8.36 -20.02 14.61
CA ILE A 149 9.13 -19.82 15.87
C ILE A 149 8.25 -19.47 17.06
N TYR A 150 6.99 -19.16 16.83
CA TYR A 150 6.00 -18.86 17.87
C TYR A 150 4.84 -19.87 17.84
N ASP A 151 4.29 -20.19 19.01
CA ASP A 151 3.05 -20.97 19.12
C ASP A 151 1.84 -20.22 18.58
N ASP A 152 1.90 -18.89 18.56
CA ASP A 152 0.88 -18.01 18.01
C ASP A 152 1.15 -17.75 16.51
N PRO A 153 0.25 -18.16 15.60
CA PRO A 153 0.38 -17.95 14.17
C PRO A 153 0.50 -16.48 13.78
N TYR A 154 -0.20 -15.61 14.48
CA TYR A 154 -0.18 -14.17 14.18
C TYR A 154 1.16 -13.53 14.53
N LEU A 155 1.77 -13.93 15.64
CA LEU A 155 3.12 -13.48 15.98
C LEU A 155 4.15 -13.96 14.95
N THR A 156 4.00 -15.18 14.43
CA THR A 156 4.85 -15.70 13.35
C THR A 156 4.68 -14.87 12.07
N ALA A 157 3.44 -14.50 11.71
CA ALA A 157 3.18 -13.63 10.55
C ALA A 157 3.83 -12.24 10.70
N ILE A 158 3.74 -11.64 11.88
CA ILE A 158 4.36 -10.34 12.18
C ILE A 158 5.89 -10.41 12.08
N ASP A 159 6.49 -11.44 12.65
CA ASP A 159 7.94 -11.63 12.62
C ASP A 159 8.45 -11.83 11.18
N CYS A 160 7.80 -12.70 10.42
CA CYS A 160 8.11 -12.96 9.02
C CYS A 160 7.99 -11.69 8.17
N SER A 161 6.90 -10.94 8.32
CA SER A 161 6.70 -9.66 7.61
C SER A 161 7.77 -8.63 7.99
N SER A 162 8.20 -8.62 9.25
CA SER A 162 9.28 -7.75 9.73
C SER A 162 10.64 -8.11 9.11
N GLU A 163 10.99 -9.41 8.99
CA GLU A 163 12.19 -9.87 8.29
C GLU A 163 12.17 -9.41 6.82
N LYS A 164 11.09 -9.69 6.09
CA LYS A 164 10.92 -9.29 4.68
C LYS A 164 11.02 -7.77 4.46
N LEU A 165 10.40 -6.99 5.34
CA LEU A 165 10.51 -5.53 5.29
C LEU A 165 11.95 -5.07 5.53
N GLY A 166 12.67 -5.69 6.48
CA GLY A 166 14.08 -5.42 6.75
C GLY A 166 14.97 -5.70 5.54
N GLU A 167 14.71 -6.80 4.83
CA GLU A 167 15.41 -7.16 3.59
C GLU A 167 15.11 -6.16 2.47
N PHE A 168 13.85 -5.76 2.31
CA PHE A 168 13.44 -4.77 1.31
C PHE A 168 14.10 -3.40 1.56
N ILE A 169 14.09 -2.91 2.81
CA ILE A 169 14.79 -1.67 3.18
C ILE A 169 16.30 -1.79 2.92
N SER A 170 16.89 -2.95 3.25
CA SER A 170 18.31 -3.20 3.00
C SER A 170 18.64 -3.20 1.51
N TRP A 171 17.72 -3.67 0.67
CA TRP A 171 17.84 -3.61 -0.77
C TRP A 171 17.73 -2.16 -1.28
N ILE A 172 16.73 -1.37 -0.82
CA ILE A 172 16.58 0.06 -1.17
C ILE A 172 17.86 0.83 -0.91
N LYS A 173 18.47 0.65 0.27
CA LYS A 173 19.70 1.35 0.67
C LYS A 173 20.92 1.07 -0.22
N LYS A 174 20.85 0.07 -1.08
CA LYS A 174 21.92 -0.28 -2.03
C LYS A 174 21.66 0.23 -3.44
N GLN A 175 20.53 0.90 -3.66
CA GLN A 175 20.17 1.41 -4.98
C GLN A 175 20.69 2.85 -5.16
N ASP A 176 21.07 3.18 -6.39
CA ASP A 176 21.61 4.51 -6.73
C ASP A 176 20.62 5.65 -6.43
N PHE A 177 19.32 5.39 -6.52
CA PHE A 177 18.27 6.37 -6.21
C PHE A 177 18.10 6.68 -4.72
N TYR A 178 18.73 5.93 -3.83
CA TYR A 178 18.59 6.14 -2.38
C TYR A 178 19.36 7.36 -1.87
N GLU A 179 20.46 7.72 -2.53
CA GLU A 179 21.33 8.84 -2.14
C GLU A 179 21.01 10.15 -2.88
N ASN A 180 20.06 10.10 -3.80
CA ASN A 180 19.59 11.25 -4.59
C ASN A 180 18.19 11.64 -4.10
#